data_a7bbf736ed977dd4f0e6c80260c30239
#
_entry.id   a7bbf736ed977dd4f0e6c80260c30239
#
_cell.length_a   1.000
_cell.length_b   1.000
_cell.length_c   1.000
_cell.angle_alpha   90.00
_cell.angle_beta   90.00
_cell.angle_gamma   90.00
#
_symmetry.space_group_name_H-M   'P 1'
#
loop_
_entity.id
_entity.type
_entity.pdbx_description
1 polymer ?
#
loop_
_entity_poly.entity_id
_entity_poly.type
_entity_poly.pdbx_seq_one_letter_code
_entity_poly.pdbx_strand_id
1 'polypeptide(L)'
;MRTEALLPWSRWITPRQPAVTNKRFDTRFFLTRIDDDQHASHDNFETTDSVWLTPLQALTRYAAGEIDLVAPQIMSLYQLKAHRTVDAALDEARQRPPALVEPHPFMEDGRRILTYPGDERHPVAQRAMRGPTRLQLLQGRFVPLGGMDQLLD
;
A
#
# COMPACT_ATOMS: atom_id res chain seq x y z
N MET A 1 -17.91 14.80 -7.89
CA MET A 1 -17.45 13.97 -6.74
C MET A 1 -17.44 14.87 -5.51
N ARG A 2 -18.10 14.46 -4.44
CA ARG A 2 -18.10 15.24 -3.17
C ARG A 2 -16.78 14.94 -2.44
N THR A 3 -15.86 15.90 -2.41
CA THR A 3 -14.56 15.76 -1.70
C THR A 3 -14.73 15.57 -0.19
N GLU A 4 -15.85 15.98 0.38
CA GLU A 4 -16.22 15.78 1.79
C GLU A 4 -16.37 14.28 2.18
N ALA A 5 -16.57 13.41 1.21
CA ALA A 5 -16.68 11.97 1.42
C ALA A 5 -15.30 11.25 1.42
N LEU A 6 -14.21 11.95 1.14
CA LEU A 6 -12.86 11.39 1.12
C LEU A 6 -12.24 11.44 2.51
N LEU A 7 -12.02 10.27 3.11
CA LEU A 7 -11.36 10.15 4.41
C LEU A 7 -9.86 9.91 4.21
N PRO A 8 -8.97 10.75 4.78
CA PRO A 8 -7.53 10.54 4.69
C PRO A 8 -7.13 9.20 5.30
N TRP A 9 -6.36 8.40 4.56
CA TRP A 9 -5.91 7.07 5.00
C TRP A 9 -4.42 7.02 5.31
N SER A 10 -3.59 7.42 4.33
CA SER A 10 -2.14 7.46 4.49
C SER A 10 -1.51 8.46 3.54
N ARG A 11 -0.29 8.91 3.88
CA ARG A 11 0.57 9.76 3.05
C ARG A 11 1.90 9.06 2.86
N TRP A 12 2.29 8.88 1.60
CA TRP A 12 3.52 8.20 1.21
C TRP A 12 4.47 9.17 0.53
N ILE A 13 5.67 9.28 1.05
CA ILE A 13 6.72 10.11 0.47
C ILE A 13 7.77 9.17 -0.12
N THR A 14 8.06 9.30 -1.41
CA THR A 14 9.12 8.52 -2.05
C THR A 14 10.45 8.81 -1.38
N PRO A 15 11.25 7.80 -0.99
CA PRO A 15 12.54 8.00 -0.34
C PRO A 15 13.50 8.85 -1.21
N ARG A 16 14.50 9.48 -0.59
CA ARG A 16 15.48 10.31 -1.30
C ARG A 16 16.27 9.55 -2.35
N GLN A 17 16.41 8.23 -2.16
CA GLN A 17 17.00 7.31 -3.14
C GLN A 17 15.92 6.32 -3.55
N PRO A 18 15.08 6.61 -4.55
CA PRO A 18 13.98 5.74 -4.95
C PRO A 18 14.48 4.41 -5.51
N ALA A 19 13.72 3.34 -5.25
CA ALA A 19 14.10 1.99 -5.65
C ALA A 19 13.89 1.71 -7.14
N VAL A 20 12.91 2.37 -7.75
CA VAL A 20 12.38 2.00 -9.09
C VAL A 20 12.38 3.16 -10.06
N THR A 21 12.30 4.39 -9.60
CA THR A 21 12.17 5.58 -10.46
C THR A 21 13.07 6.71 -9.98
N ASN A 22 13.48 7.60 -10.87
CA ASN A 22 14.21 8.82 -10.53
C ASN A 22 13.30 9.96 -10.06
N LYS A 23 11.97 9.75 -10.10
CA LYS A 23 10.98 10.73 -9.66
C LYS A 23 10.59 10.47 -8.21
N ARG A 24 10.37 11.54 -7.45
CA ARG A 24 9.85 11.49 -6.09
C ARG A 24 8.40 11.99 -6.10
N PHE A 25 7.57 11.31 -5.33
CA PHE A 25 6.16 11.62 -5.19
C PHE A 25 5.81 11.83 -3.72
N ASP A 26 4.86 12.68 -3.47
CA ASP A 26 4.13 12.83 -2.21
C ASP A 26 2.67 12.44 -2.49
N THR A 27 2.35 11.19 -2.20
CA THR A 27 1.07 10.59 -2.55
C THR A 27 0.19 10.48 -1.32
N ARG A 28 -1.04 10.98 -1.42
CA ARG A 28 -2.07 10.87 -0.38
C ARG A 28 -3.12 9.86 -0.79
N PHE A 29 -3.37 8.91 0.08
CA PHE A 29 -4.41 7.89 -0.08
C PHE A 29 -5.63 8.28 0.75
N PHE A 30 -6.80 8.12 0.16
CA PHE A 30 -8.08 8.38 0.77
C PHE A 30 -8.98 7.16 0.65
N LEU A 31 -9.90 7.00 1.59
CA LEU A 31 -10.99 6.04 1.52
C LEU A 31 -12.29 6.79 1.23
N THR A 32 -13.14 6.18 0.42
CA THR A 32 -14.52 6.62 0.21
C THR A 32 -15.40 5.40 -0.01
N ARG A 33 -16.68 5.54 0.34
CA ARG A 33 -17.70 4.56 -0.05
C ARG A 33 -18.12 4.86 -1.49
N ILE A 34 -18.31 3.80 -2.25
CA ILE A 34 -18.93 3.84 -3.57
C ILE A 34 -20.25 3.08 -3.45
N ASP A 35 -21.33 3.67 -3.94
CA ASP A 35 -22.65 3.03 -3.95
C ASP A 35 -22.68 1.91 -5.00
N ASP A 36 -23.49 0.87 -4.74
CA ASP A 36 -23.52 -0.37 -5.55
C ASP A 36 -23.95 -0.14 -7.00
N ASP A 37 -24.63 0.99 -7.30
CA ASP A 37 -25.08 1.37 -8.64
C ASP A 37 -24.02 2.12 -9.46
N GLN A 38 -22.86 2.45 -8.85
CA GLN A 38 -21.78 3.12 -9.55
C GLN A 38 -20.90 2.12 -10.33
N HIS A 39 -20.91 2.24 -11.64
CA HIS A 39 -20.01 1.50 -12.51
C HIS A 39 -18.69 2.27 -12.68
N ALA A 40 -17.58 1.59 -12.39
CA ALA A 40 -16.26 2.13 -12.73
C ALA A 40 -16.10 2.10 -14.25
N SER A 41 -15.76 3.24 -14.84
CA SER A 41 -15.38 3.33 -16.25
C SER A 41 -13.96 3.89 -16.35
N HIS A 42 -13.19 3.41 -17.31
CA HIS A 42 -11.86 3.91 -17.62
C HIS A 42 -11.85 4.61 -18.98
N ASP A 43 -10.92 5.53 -19.16
CA ASP A 43 -10.80 6.35 -20.38
C ASP A 43 -10.02 5.68 -21.50
N ASN A 44 -9.50 4.47 -21.30
CA ASN A 44 -8.65 3.71 -22.21
C ASN A 44 -7.29 4.35 -22.55
N PHE A 45 -6.87 5.40 -21.84
CA PHE A 45 -5.57 6.05 -22.03
C PHE A 45 -4.54 5.60 -21.01
N GLU A 46 -4.85 5.72 -19.71
CA GLU A 46 -3.96 5.30 -18.62
C GLU A 46 -4.36 3.95 -18.03
N THR A 47 -5.63 3.56 -18.15
CA THR A 47 -6.19 2.34 -17.58
C THR A 47 -6.85 1.52 -18.69
N THR A 48 -6.40 0.29 -18.86
CA THR A 48 -6.89 -0.62 -19.91
C THR A 48 -7.88 -1.66 -19.42
N ASP A 49 -7.95 -1.87 -18.09
CA ASP A 49 -8.86 -2.82 -17.47
C ASP A 49 -9.25 -2.36 -16.06
N SER A 50 -10.42 -2.77 -15.60
CA SER A 50 -10.95 -2.47 -14.27
C SER A 50 -11.55 -3.73 -13.64
N VAL A 51 -11.18 -4.01 -12.40
CA VAL A 51 -11.66 -5.17 -11.66
C VAL A 51 -11.99 -4.79 -10.22
N TRP A 52 -13.08 -5.35 -9.71
CA TRP A 52 -13.45 -5.26 -8.30
C TRP A 52 -12.86 -6.43 -7.53
N LEU A 53 -12.05 -6.14 -6.54
CA LEU A 53 -11.37 -7.13 -5.70
C LEU A 53 -11.47 -6.73 -4.23
N THR A 54 -11.62 -7.72 -3.36
CA THR A 54 -11.32 -7.47 -1.94
C THR A 54 -9.82 -7.25 -1.75
N PRO A 55 -9.38 -6.58 -0.67
CA PRO A 55 -7.96 -6.40 -0.39
C PRO A 55 -7.17 -7.72 -0.37
N LEU A 56 -7.74 -8.77 0.23
CA LEU A 56 -7.11 -10.09 0.26
C LEU A 56 -7.01 -10.72 -1.14
N GLN A 57 -8.07 -10.64 -1.96
CA GLN A 57 -8.01 -11.13 -3.34
C GLN A 57 -6.94 -10.41 -4.17
N ALA A 58 -6.79 -9.09 -4.01
CA ALA A 58 -5.75 -8.34 -4.70
C ALA A 58 -4.35 -8.79 -4.26
N LEU A 59 -4.11 -8.96 -2.97
CA LEU A 59 -2.83 -9.48 -2.45
C LEU A 59 -2.55 -10.91 -2.89
N THR A 60 -3.58 -11.78 -2.94
CA THR A 60 -3.46 -13.16 -3.45
C THR A 60 -3.05 -13.17 -4.93
N ARG A 61 -3.70 -12.36 -5.76
CA ARG A 61 -3.34 -12.23 -7.18
C ARG A 61 -1.93 -11.65 -7.37
N TYR A 62 -1.55 -10.69 -6.52
CA TYR A 62 -0.19 -10.19 -6.50
C TYR A 62 0.81 -11.29 -6.14
N ALA A 63 0.56 -12.07 -5.09
CA ALA A 63 1.43 -13.18 -4.70
C ALA A 63 1.58 -14.24 -5.81
N ALA A 64 0.49 -14.54 -6.52
CA ALA A 64 0.46 -15.44 -7.68
C ALA A 64 1.15 -14.88 -8.95
N GLY A 65 1.48 -13.58 -8.98
CA GLY A 65 2.09 -12.94 -10.16
C GLY A 65 1.09 -12.55 -11.25
N GLU A 66 -0.21 -12.52 -10.94
CA GLU A 66 -1.28 -12.19 -11.88
C GLU A 66 -1.45 -10.68 -12.08
N ILE A 67 -1.06 -9.89 -11.08
CA ILE A 67 -1.08 -8.41 -11.13
C ILE A 67 0.19 -7.84 -10.53
N ASP A 68 0.53 -6.62 -10.92
CA ASP A 68 1.64 -5.85 -10.37
C ASP A 68 1.13 -4.79 -9.38
N LEU A 69 1.81 -4.68 -8.24
CA LEU A 69 1.55 -3.67 -7.22
C LEU A 69 2.87 -3.03 -6.77
N VAL A 70 2.84 -1.73 -6.51
CA VAL A 70 3.95 -1.03 -5.87
C VAL A 70 3.81 -1.04 -4.34
N ALA A 71 4.90 -0.81 -3.64
CA ALA A 71 4.95 -0.90 -2.18
C ALA A 71 3.83 -0.15 -1.43
N PRO A 72 3.45 1.11 -1.79
CA PRO A 72 2.32 1.78 -1.15
C PRO A 72 0.97 1.08 -1.35
N GLN A 73 0.74 0.49 -2.52
CA GLN A 73 -0.49 -0.26 -2.81
C GLN A 73 -0.55 -1.55 -2.01
N ILE A 74 0.55 -2.33 -1.98
CA ILE A 74 0.67 -3.56 -1.19
C ILE A 74 0.35 -3.28 0.28
N MET A 75 1.00 -2.28 0.86
CA MET A 75 0.82 -1.97 2.29
C MET A 75 -0.55 -1.38 2.59
N SER A 76 -1.15 -0.60 1.68
CA SER A 76 -2.52 -0.10 1.84
C SER A 76 -3.54 -1.25 1.81
N LEU A 77 -3.41 -2.18 0.87
CA LEU A 77 -4.26 -3.38 0.81
C LEU A 77 -4.06 -4.25 2.05
N TYR A 78 -2.81 -4.41 2.52
CA TYR A 78 -2.52 -5.13 3.76
C TYR A 78 -3.24 -4.51 4.97
N GLN A 79 -3.26 -3.18 5.09
CA GLN A 79 -4.02 -2.50 6.15
C GLN A 79 -5.52 -2.79 6.02
N LEU A 80 -6.05 -2.67 4.80
CA LEU A 80 -7.48 -2.80 4.54
C LEU A 80 -8.01 -4.21 4.71
N LYS A 81 -7.20 -5.26 4.47
CA LYS A 81 -7.64 -6.65 4.64
C LYS A 81 -8.04 -6.99 6.08
N ALA A 82 -7.57 -6.23 7.07
CA ALA A 82 -7.95 -6.41 8.48
C ALA A 82 -9.42 -6.05 8.75
N HIS A 83 -10.09 -5.36 7.83
CA HIS A 83 -11.48 -4.91 7.99
C HIS A 83 -12.44 -5.87 7.28
N ARG A 84 -13.46 -6.31 7.99
CA ARG A 84 -14.49 -7.21 7.44
C ARG A 84 -15.56 -6.46 6.64
N THR A 85 -15.69 -5.15 6.86
CA THR A 85 -16.69 -4.30 6.22
C THR A 85 -16.10 -2.96 5.82
N VAL A 86 -16.72 -2.30 4.84
CA VAL A 86 -16.38 -0.92 4.45
C VAL A 86 -16.54 0.03 5.63
N ASP A 87 -17.60 -0.11 6.42
CA ASP A 87 -17.83 0.75 7.58
C ASP A 87 -16.70 0.67 8.60
N ALA A 88 -16.20 -0.54 8.91
CA ALA A 88 -15.09 -0.70 9.83
C ALA A 88 -13.81 0.00 9.34
N ALA A 89 -13.53 -0.04 8.03
CA ALA A 89 -12.39 0.67 7.44
C ALA A 89 -12.56 2.19 7.51
N LEU A 90 -13.76 2.69 7.19
CA LEU A 90 -14.06 4.12 7.27
C LEU A 90 -14.03 4.64 8.72
N ASP A 91 -14.49 3.83 9.66
CA ASP A 91 -14.45 4.20 11.10
C ASP A 91 -13.02 4.28 11.62
N GLU A 92 -12.14 3.34 11.24
CA GLU A 92 -10.72 3.47 11.56
C GLU A 92 -10.12 4.75 10.95
N ALA A 93 -10.46 5.08 9.70
CA ALA A 93 -9.96 6.27 9.03
C ALA A 93 -10.42 7.58 9.72
N ARG A 94 -11.61 7.58 10.34
CA ARG A 94 -12.10 8.74 11.13
C ARG A 94 -11.44 8.88 12.49
N GLN A 95 -11.05 7.76 13.10
CA GLN A 95 -10.56 7.71 14.49
C GLN A 95 -9.05 7.95 14.62
N ARG A 96 -8.28 7.84 13.54
CA ARG A 96 -6.84 8.03 13.56
C ARG A 96 -6.34 9.03 12.53
N PRO A 97 -5.25 9.73 12.81
CA PRO A 97 -4.58 10.52 11.78
C PRO A 97 -4.07 9.60 10.64
N PRO A 98 -3.97 10.12 9.41
CA PRO A 98 -3.39 9.36 8.30
C PRO A 98 -1.95 8.97 8.60
N ALA A 99 -1.61 7.71 8.36
CA ALA A 99 -0.25 7.23 8.55
C ALA A 99 0.72 7.96 7.60
N LEU A 100 1.79 8.54 8.14
CA LEU A 100 2.88 9.10 7.34
C LEU A 100 3.95 8.03 7.15
N VAL A 101 4.26 7.71 5.90
CA VAL A 101 5.22 6.68 5.54
C VAL A 101 6.24 7.24 4.54
N GLU A 102 7.47 7.40 4.99
CA GLU A 102 8.63 7.64 4.12
C GLU A 102 9.54 6.41 4.25
N PRO A 103 9.54 5.49 3.28
CA PRO A 103 10.38 4.29 3.37
C PRO A 103 11.86 4.64 3.42
N HIS A 104 12.63 3.90 4.25
CA HIS A 104 14.07 4.07 4.32
C HIS A 104 14.76 2.90 3.63
N PRO A 105 15.44 3.13 2.47
CA PRO A 105 16.11 2.07 1.74
C PRO A 105 17.50 1.77 2.32
N PHE A 106 17.90 0.50 2.28
CA PHE A 106 19.28 0.08 2.50
C PHE A 106 19.61 -1.15 1.65
N MET A 107 20.90 -1.47 1.57
CA MET A 107 21.39 -2.67 0.88
C MET A 107 21.82 -3.72 1.90
N GLU A 108 21.41 -4.97 1.67
CA GLU A 108 21.83 -6.13 2.44
C GLU A 108 21.98 -7.33 1.51
N ASP A 109 23.15 -7.96 1.52
CA ASP A 109 23.48 -9.11 0.66
C ASP A 109 23.19 -8.88 -0.84
N GLY A 110 23.48 -7.66 -1.32
CA GLY A 110 23.23 -7.25 -2.70
C GLY A 110 21.75 -7.00 -3.04
N ARG A 111 20.84 -7.08 -2.06
CA ARG A 111 19.41 -6.84 -2.23
C ARG A 111 19.05 -5.45 -1.71
N ARG A 112 18.14 -4.81 -2.40
CA ARG A 112 17.56 -3.56 -1.94
C ARG A 112 16.36 -3.83 -1.06
N ILE A 113 16.41 -3.34 0.18
CA ILE A 113 15.36 -3.47 1.18
C ILE A 113 14.78 -2.10 1.48
N LEU A 114 13.47 -2.01 1.58
CA LEU A 114 12.74 -0.85 2.09
C LEU A 114 12.26 -1.16 3.50
N THR A 115 12.64 -0.34 4.47
CA THR A 115 12.06 -0.37 5.81
C THR A 115 10.99 0.69 5.98
N TYR A 116 10.08 0.43 6.89
CA TYR A 116 8.97 1.31 7.25
C TYR A 116 9.08 1.73 8.72
N PRO A 117 8.40 2.83 9.12
CA PRO A 117 8.37 3.26 10.52
C PRO A 117 8.02 2.11 11.47
N GLY A 118 8.80 1.96 12.54
CA GLY A 118 8.72 0.86 13.49
C GLY A 118 9.70 -0.28 13.26
N ASP A 119 10.49 -0.23 12.19
CA ASP A 119 11.61 -1.13 11.98
C ASP A 119 12.86 -0.63 12.72
N GLU A 120 13.72 -1.54 13.20
CA GLU A 120 14.95 -1.21 13.92
C GLU A 120 15.95 -0.39 13.09
N ARG A 121 15.91 -0.53 11.75
CA ARG A 121 16.76 0.22 10.81
C ARG A 121 16.07 1.46 10.22
N HIS A 122 14.85 1.75 10.68
CA HIS A 122 14.14 2.95 10.24
C HIS A 122 14.37 4.11 11.23
N PRO A 123 14.58 5.36 10.76
CA PRO A 123 14.78 6.52 11.63
C PRO A 123 13.63 6.78 12.62
N VAL A 124 12.41 6.37 12.27
CA VAL A 124 11.22 6.52 13.10
C VAL A 124 10.94 5.20 13.79
N ALA A 125 11.14 5.15 15.11
CA ALA A 125 10.92 3.96 15.92
C ALA A 125 9.42 3.62 16.14
N GLN A 126 8.55 4.63 16.08
CA GLN A 126 7.11 4.43 16.24
C GLN A 126 6.53 3.78 14.99
N ARG A 127 5.77 2.71 15.18
CA ARG A 127 5.11 1.99 14.10
C ARG A 127 3.97 2.81 13.49
N ALA A 128 3.99 3.01 12.16
CA ALA A 128 2.97 3.78 11.45
C ALA A 128 1.81 2.92 10.95
N MET A 129 2.03 1.61 10.76
CA MET A 129 1.04 0.70 10.16
C MET A 129 1.27 -0.75 10.58
N ARG A 130 0.25 -1.60 10.40
CA ARG A 130 0.32 -3.05 10.63
C ARG A 130 1.11 -3.72 9.49
N GLY A 131 1.54 -4.95 9.73
CA GLY A 131 2.15 -5.82 8.70
C GLY A 131 3.68 -5.81 8.70
N PRO A 132 4.30 -6.28 7.63
CA PRO A 132 5.75 -6.37 7.52
C PRO A 132 6.38 -4.97 7.57
N THR A 133 7.49 -4.85 8.33
CA THR A 133 8.26 -3.60 8.40
C THR A 133 9.35 -3.53 7.33
N ARG A 134 9.50 -4.58 6.54
CA ARG A 134 10.50 -4.68 5.46
C ARG A 134 9.92 -5.31 4.21
N LEU A 135 10.17 -4.69 3.07
CA LEU A 135 9.96 -5.30 1.76
C LEU A 135 11.29 -5.27 1.00
N GLN A 136 11.67 -6.40 0.40
CA GLN A 136 12.81 -6.49 -0.51
C GLN A 136 12.34 -6.43 -1.97
N LEU A 137 13.17 -5.86 -2.84
CA LEU A 137 12.93 -5.87 -4.27
C LEU A 137 13.60 -7.10 -4.89
N LEU A 138 12.80 -8.07 -5.32
CA LEU A 138 13.24 -9.28 -6.00
C LEU A 138 12.64 -9.35 -7.40
N GLN A 139 13.48 -9.41 -8.42
CA GLN A 139 13.05 -9.51 -9.82
C GLN A 139 12.00 -8.45 -10.21
N GLY A 140 12.17 -7.22 -9.72
CA GLY A 140 11.24 -6.11 -9.96
C GLY A 140 9.99 -6.09 -9.08
N ARG A 141 9.81 -7.05 -8.17
CA ARG A 141 8.62 -7.16 -7.30
C ARG A 141 8.99 -6.96 -5.83
N PHE A 142 8.11 -6.32 -5.08
CA PHE A 142 8.26 -6.13 -3.64
C PHE A 142 7.77 -7.36 -2.87
N VAL A 143 8.65 -7.97 -2.10
CA VAL A 143 8.38 -9.20 -1.34
C VAL A 143 8.75 -8.97 0.13
N PRO A 144 7.91 -9.33 1.11
CA PRO A 144 8.33 -9.36 2.51
C PRO A 144 9.53 -10.27 2.71
N LEU A 145 10.38 -9.99 3.71
CA LEU A 145 11.55 -10.83 3.97
C LEU A 145 11.20 -12.29 4.30
N GLY A 146 10.07 -12.53 4.93
CA GLY A 146 9.56 -13.87 5.23
C GLY A 146 8.76 -14.54 4.10
N GLY A 147 8.73 -13.93 2.88
CA GLY A 147 8.00 -14.47 1.74
C GLY A 147 6.62 -13.85 1.54
N MET A 148 6.00 -14.19 0.39
CA MET A 148 4.69 -13.64 -0.01
C MET A 148 3.57 -14.02 0.96
N ASP A 149 3.67 -15.17 1.63
CA ASP A 149 2.65 -15.66 2.58
C ASP A 149 2.40 -14.63 3.70
N GLN A 150 3.42 -13.86 4.10
CA GLN A 150 3.24 -12.78 5.07
C GLN A 150 2.24 -11.69 4.64
N LEU A 151 1.92 -11.59 3.36
CA LEU A 151 0.89 -10.68 2.87
C LEU A 151 -0.51 -11.27 2.99
N LEU A 152 -0.62 -12.60 3.10
CA LEU A 152 -1.88 -13.33 3.08
C LEU A 152 -2.40 -13.66 4.50
N ASP A 153 -1.48 -13.82 5.46
CA ASP A 153 -1.79 -14.00 6.89
C ASP A 153 -2.39 -12.71 7.49
#